data_24b9e0919d2ad8d40a877d0d186a89ea
#
_entry.id   24b9e0919d2ad8d40a877d0d186a89ea
#
_cell.length_a   1.000
_cell.length_b   1.000
_cell.length_c   1.000
_cell.angle_alpha   90.00
_cell.angle_beta   90.00
_cell.angle_gamma   90.00
#
_symmetry.space_group_name_H-M   'P 1'
#
loop_
_entity.id
_entity.type
_entity.pdbx_description
1 polymer ?
#
loop_
_entity_poly.entity_id
_entity_poly.type
_entity_poly.pdbx_seq_one_letter_code
_entity_poly.pdbx_strand_id
1 'polypeptide(L)'
;NRRVANQGCPSSPNVRDWAIATVLDEISQQPRVDGVCLDWVEYTTYLLEDHFSCFSSYSQQHMQELGYDSKRIEQDVIKLWNYLHNLTSDRLDHTKRIVQNPSEIIDLLVRFSGYCDFLRFKSDVVHGLYHEIRKAMDQSGYADIELVANGWAPPFNRSSGMDYGRLAETVQCVRPKLYTFHWSSMPRWYGQVLKSWNPDLGESAILEAIKTWFNLPDNIKSPTFANYHIPRATENHPVHFETFAHRVDEVVRQVGERVPVTPLAHGYVPLEQWKQTVTVIRDTAADGMWVQRYCYLSDEKISALAEIWNVENEGRPMALGSFF
;
A
#
# COMPACT_ATOMS: atom_id res chain seq x y z
N ASN A 1 -2.67 24.35 -3.64
CA ASN A 1 -3.49 23.31 -2.97
C ASN A 1 -4.35 22.59 -4.01
N ARG A 2 -3.91 21.40 -4.44
CA ARG A 2 -4.70 20.51 -5.29
C ARG A 2 -5.54 19.59 -4.40
N ARG A 3 -6.82 19.45 -4.69
CA ARG A 3 -7.65 18.42 -4.04
C ARG A 3 -7.39 17.07 -4.71
N VAL A 4 -7.21 16.02 -3.90
CA VAL A 4 -7.30 14.64 -4.39
C VAL A 4 -8.78 14.36 -4.64
N ALA A 5 -9.12 14.04 -5.89
CA ALA A 5 -10.52 13.79 -6.26
C ALA A 5 -11.02 12.51 -5.54
N ASN A 6 -12.26 12.57 -5.06
CA ASN A 6 -12.96 11.45 -4.43
C ASN A 6 -12.32 10.87 -3.16
N GLN A 7 -11.46 11.62 -2.46
CA GLN A 7 -10.91 11.19 -1.19
C GLN A 7 -11.14 12.25 -0.11
N GLY A 8 -11.74 11.82 1.01
CA GLY A 8 -11.87 12.61 2.21
C GLY A 8 -10.54 12.70 2.96
N CYS A 9 -10.35 13.76 3.74
CA CYS A 9 -9.21 13.87 4.64
C CYS A 9 -9.41 12.95 5.87
N PRO A 10 -8.55 11.94 6.12
CA PRO A 10 -8.73 11.03 7.26
C PRO A 10 -8.61 11.72 8.64
N SER A 11 -8.10 12.96 8.69
CA SER A 11 -8.09 13.78 9.91
C SER A 11 -9.38 14.58 10.11
N SER A 12 -10.29 14.61 9.12
CA SER A 12 -11.54 15.35 9.25
C SER A 12 -12.53 14.59 10.14
N PRO A 13 -13.06 15.19 11.22
CA PRO A 13 -14.07 14.55 12.06
C PRO A 13 -15.27 14.01 11.25
N ASN A 14 -15.79 14.82 10.33
CA ASN A 14 -16.92 14.40 9.50
C ASN A 14 -16.62 13.17 8.62
N VAL A 15 -15.38 13.03 8.13
CA VAL A 15 -14.96 11.84 7.34
C VAL A 15 -14.86 10.62 8.25
N ARG A 16 -14.33 10.79 9.46
CA ARG A 16 -14.23 9.72 10.46
C ARG A 16 -15.61 9.26 10.91
N ASP A 17 -16.49 10.20 11.28
CA ASP A 17 -17.87 9.90 11.67
C ASP A 17 -18.65 9.18 10.54
N TRP A 18 -18.46 9.64 9.31
CA TRP A 18 -19.05 8.98 8.15
C TRP A 18 -18.53 7.54 7.96
N ALA A 19 -17.22 7.32 8.09
CA ALA A 19 -16.64 5.99 7.96
C ALA A 19 -17.16 5.03 9.05
N ILE A 20 -17.22 5.50 10.30
CA ILE A 20 -17.79 4.73 11.41
C ILE A 20 -19.27 4.40 11.16
N ALA A 21 -20.07 5.40 10.80
CA ALA A 21 -21.50 5.20 10.52
C ALA A 21 -21.72 4.21 9.38
N THR A 22 -20.93 4.30 8.31
CA THR A 22 -20.99 3.37 7.18
C THR A 22 -20.71 1.93 7.61
N VAL A 23 -19.66 1.69 8.40
CA VAL A 23 -19.32 0.35 8.90
C VAL A 23 -20.45 -0.22 9.76
N LEU A 24 -20.99 0.57 10.70
CA LEU A 24 -22.07 0.13 11.58
C LEU A 24 -23.37 -0.14 10.80
N ASP A 25 -23.68 0.69 9.79
CA ASP A 25 -24.85 0.49 8.93
C ASP A 25 -24.73 -0.79 8.12
N GLU A 26 -23.61 -1.03 7.46
CA GLU A 26 -23.34 -2.26 6.69
C GLU A 26 -23.48 -3.51 7.56
N ILE A 27 -22.90 -3.53 8.76
CA ILE A 27 -23.02 -4.66 9.70
C ILE A 27 -24.49 -4.86 10.09
N SER A 28 -25.22 -3.80 10.37
CA SER A 28 -26.62 -3.88 10.80
C SER A 28 -27.53 -4.50 9.74
N GLN A 29 -27.20 -4.30 8.47
CA GLN A 29 -27.94 -4.84 7.34
C GLN A 29 -27.53 -6.27 6.96
N GLN A 30 -26.39 -6.74 7.47
CA GLN A 30 -25.81 -8.06 7.18
C GLN A 30 -25.65 -8.89 8.47
N PRO A 31 -26.74 -9.37 9.09
CA PRO A 31 -26.72 -9.93 10.45
C PRO A 31 -25.92 -11.25 10.60
N ARG A 32 -25.34 -11.78 9.52
CA ARG A 32 -24.51 -12.99 9.51
C ARG A 32 -23.11 -12.74 9.02
N VAL A 33 -22.62 -11.48 9.07
CA VAL A 33 -21.25 -11.18 8.67
C VAL A 33 -20.28 -11.58 9.80
N ASP A 34 -19.21 -12.27 9.45
CA ASP A 34 -18.16 -12.66 10.41
C ASP A 34 -17.09 -11.57 10.55
N GLY A 35 -16.91 -10.73 9.52
CA GLY A 35 -15.92 -9.66 9.55
C GLY A 35 -16.17 -8.56 8.53
N VAL A 36 -15.55 -7.41 8.76
CA VAL A 36 -15.55 -6.24 7.87
C VAL A 36 -14.14 -5.95 7.42
N CYS A 37 -13.96 -5.85 6.11
CA CYS A 37 -12.68 -5.49 5.51
C CYS A 37 -12.71 -4.03 5.06
N LEU A 38 -11.90 -3.18 5.69
CA LEU A 38 -11.80 -1.78 5.31
C LEU A 38 -10.84 -1.62 4.13
N ASP A 39 -11.34 -1.02 3.07
CA ASP A 39 -10.56 -0.68 1.87
C ASP A 39 -10.59 0.84 1.64
N TRP A 40 -9.45 1.43 1.26
CA TRP A 40 -9.34 2.85 0.94
C TRP A 40 -9.54 3.84 2.09
N VAL A 41 -9.29 3.42 3.32
CA VAL A 41 -9.29 4.33 4.48
C VAL A 41 -7.95 5.04 4.68
N GLU A 42 -6.92 4.57 4.00
CA GLU A 42 -5.56 5.10 4.02
C GLU A 42 -5.39 6.30 3.07
N TYR A 43 -4.26 7.01 3.19
CA TYR A 43 -3.87 8.04 2.23
C TYR A 43 -3.56 7.43 0.86
N THR A 44 -3.96 8.10 -0.22
CA THR A 44 -3.62 7.67 -1.58
C THR A 44 -2.13 7.77 -1.86
N THR A 45 -1.64 6.90 -2.76
CA THR A 45 -0.24 6.88 -3.24
C THR A 45 -0.15 6.59 -4.73
N TYR A 46 -1.22 6.83 -5.50
CA TYR A 46 -1.23 6.54 -6.93
C TYR A 46 -0.36 7.50 -7.75
N LEU A 47 -0.25 8.74 -7.33
CA LEU A 47 0.60 9.74 -7.97
C LEU A 47 1.75 10.12 -7.04
N LEU A 48 2.91 10.48 -7.60
CA LEU A 48 4.07 10.88 -6.82
C LEU A 48 3.75 12.06 -5.89
N GLU A 49 2.91 13.00 -6.33
CA GLU A 49 2.45 14.13 -5.54
C GLU A 49 1.57 13.75 -4.34
N ASP A 50 0.92 12.58 -4.37
CA ASP A 50 0.06 12.13 -3.28
C ASP A 50 0.86 11.85 -2.00
N HIS A 51 2.14 11.48 -2.14
CA HIS A 51 3.04 11.27 -1.00
C HIS A 51 3.21 12.53 -0.12
N PHE A 52 2.93 13.71 -0.68
CA PHE A 52 3.04 15.03 -0.02
C PHE A 52 1.71 15.56 0.51
N SER A 53 0.63 14.81 0.44
CA SER A 53 -0.69 15.16 1.01
C SER A 53 -0.89 14.46 2.36
N CYS A 54 -1.66 15.00 3.30
CA CYS A 54 -2.57 16.11 3.27
C CYS A 54 -2.12 17.22 4.26
N PHE A 55 -2.25 18.47 3.86
CA PHE A 55 -2.02 19.66 4.69
C PHE A 55 -3.30 20.53 4.78
N SER A 56 -4.46 19.90 4.91
CA SER A 56 -5.71 20.60 5.22
C SER A 56 -5.67 21.20 6.63
N SER A 57 -6.57 22.14 6.94
CA SER A 57 -6.71 22.67 8.29
C SER A 57 -6.97 21.56 9.32
N TYR A 58 -7.74 20.54 8.96
CA TYR A 58 -7.96 19.36 9.81
C TYR A 58 -6.67 18.58 10.09
N SER A 59 -5.84 18.35 9.06
CA SER A 59 -4.56 17.66 9.25
C SER A 59 -3.59 18.49 10.11
N GLN A 60 -3.53 19.80 9.89
CA GLN A 60 -2.66 20.69 10.69
C GLN A 60 -3.10 20.73 12.15
N GLN A 61 -4.41 20.82 12.42
CA GLN A 61 -4.94 20.76 13.78
C GLN A 61 -4.65 19.40 14.42
N HIS A 62 -4.89 18.29 13.71
CA HIS A 62 -4.66 16.94 14.22
C HIS A 62 -3.17 16.67 14.48
N MET A 63 -2.24 17.21 13.64
CA MET A 63 -0.81 17.20 13.94
C MET A 63 -0.49 17.83 15.30
N GLN A 64 -1.09 19.01 15.58
CA GLN A 64 -0.89 19.71 16.84
C GLN A 64 -1.46 18.92 18.03
N GLU A 65 -2.66 18.35 17.89
CA GLU A 65 -3.32 17.53 18.91
C GLU A 65 -2.49 16.29 19.26
N LEU A 66 -1.82 15.68 18.28
CA LEU A 66 -0.92 14.55 18.47
C LEU A 66 0.52 14.95 18.89
N GLY A 67 0.78 16.26 19.08
CA GLY A 67 2.07 16.78 19.55
C GLY A 67 3.15 16.88 18.48
N TYR A 68 2.80 16.84 17.20
CA TYR A 68 3.75 17.05 16.11
C TYR A 68 4.03 18.54 15.87
N ASP A 69 5.27 18.87 15.55
CA ASP A 69 5.64 20.20 15.04
C ASP A 69 5.21 20.34 13.57
N SER A 70 3.95 20.77 13.36
CA SER A 70 3.35 20.90 12.02
C SER A 70 4.12 21.88 11.13
N LYS A 71 4.76 22.90 11.69
CA LYS A 71 5.57 23.87 10.91
C LYS A 71 6.86 23.24 10.40
N ARG A 72 7.56 22.47 11.24
CA ARG A 72 8.76 21.74 10.84
C ARG A 72 8.43 20.68 9.77
N ILE A 73 7.34 19.95 9.96
CA ILE A 73 6.85 18.97 8.97
C ILE A 73 6.61 19.67 7.63
N GLU A 74 5.85 20.77 7.61
CA GLU A 74 5.55 21.51 6.40
C GLU A 74 6.82 22.02 5.71
N GLN A 75 7.76 22.58 6.48
CA GLN A 75 9.03 23.07 5.93
C GLN A 75 9.87 21.96 5.27
N ASP A 76 9.98 20.80 5.90
CA ASP A 76 10.78 19.70 5.35
C ASP A 76 10.09 19.03 4.16
N VAL A 77 8.75 18.92 4.19
CA VAL A 77 7.97 18.49 3.03
C VAL A 77 8.13 19.45 1.84
N ILE A 78 8.09 20.76 2.08
CA ILE A 78 8.35 21.77 1.04
C ILE A 78 9.80 21.68 0.53
N LYS A 79 10.79 21.48 1.39
CA LYS A 79 12.19 21.29 0.96
C LYS A 79 12.33 20.07 0.05
N LEU A 80 11.73 18.93 0.43
CA LEU A 80 11.77 17.71 -0.38
C LEU A 80 11.02 17.91 -1.70
N TRP A 81 9.84 18.54 -1.66
CA TRP A 81 9.07 18.90 -2.84
C TRP A 81 9.90 19.76 -3.81
N ASN A 82 10.53 20.84 -3.31
CA ASN A 82 11.37 21.72 -4.11
C ASN A 82 12.61 21.00 -4.66
N TYR A 83 13.19 20.10 -3.88
CA TYR A 83 14.30 19.26 -4.34
C TYR A 83 13.90 18.40 -5.55
N LEU A 84 12.74 17.75 -5.50
CA LEU A 84 12.22 16.92 -6.60
C LEU A 84 11.76 17.73 -7.81
N HIS A 85 11.40 19.00 -7.65
CA HIS A 85 11.05 19.90 -8.75
C HIS A 85 12.25 20.59 -9.42
N ASN A 86 13.47 20.38 -8.91
CA ASN A 86 14.69 20.97 -9.41
C ASN A 86 15.79 19.92 -9.59
N LEU A 87 15.42 18.76 -10.11
CA LEU A 87 16.38 17.69 -10.39
C LEU A 87 17.16 18.01 -11.67
N THR A 88 18.48 17.86 -11.59
CA THR A 88 19.38 17.71 -12.74
C THR A 88 19.73 16.24 -12.91
N SER A 89 20.36 15.87 -14.04
CA SER A 89 20.82 14.48 -14.24
C SER A 89 21.73 14.02 -13.12
N ASP A 90 22.68 14.86 -12.68
CA ASP A 90 23.63 14.54 -11.60
C ASP A 90 22.90 14.33 -10.26
N ARG A 91 21.93 15.20 -9.96
CA ARG A 91 21.11 15.05 -8.74
C ARG A 91 20.26 13.77 -8.77
N LEU A 92 19.67 13.46 -9.91
CA LEU A 92 18.88 12.25 -10.10
C LEU A 92 19.75 10.98 -9.90
N ASP A 93 20.96 10.97 -10.49
CA ASP A 93 21.92 9.88 -10.30
C ASP A 93 22.42 9.79 -8.86
N HIS A 94 22.60 10.93 -8.19
CA HIS A 94 22.94 10.95 -6.78
C HIS A 94 21.83 10.31 -5.93
N THR A 95 20.54 10.61 -6.16
CA THR A 95 19.44 10.00 -5.40
C THR A 95 19.37 8.48 -5.56
N LYS A 96 19.70 7.95 -6.73
CA LYS A 96 19.78 6.49 -6.95
C LYS A 96 20.89 5.85 -6.09
N ARG A 97 22.03 6.54 -5.92
CA ARG A 97 23.13 6.05 -5.07
C ARG A 97 22.80 6.11 -3.58
N ILE A 98 22.13 7.18 -3.13
CA ILE A 98 21.72 7.35 -1.72
C ILE A 98 20.96 6.11 -1.23
N VAL A 99 19.94 5.66 -1.97
CA VAL A 99 19.09 4.53 -1.52
C VAL A 99 19.82 3.18 -1.49
N GLN A 100 21.03 3.12 -2.05
CA GLN A 100 21.91 1.94 -2.05
C GLN A 100 23.00 2.02 -0.99
N ASN A 101 23.16 3.18 -0.33
CA ASN A 101 24.20 3.42 0.67
C ASN A 101 23.57 3.72 2.05
N PRO A 102 23.66 2.80 3.02
CA PRO A 102 23.04 2.99 4.34
C PRO A 102 23.46 4.26 5.07
N SER A 103 24.71 4.72 4.96
CA SER A 103 25.18 5.95 5.62
C SER A 103 24.53 7.20 5.01
N GLU A 104 24.36 7.24 3.68
CA GLU A 104 23.69 8.35 3.00
C GLU A 104 22.19 8.35 3.26
N ILE A 105 21.56 7.19 3.49
CA ILE A 105 20.17 7.10 3.95
C ILE A 105 20.00 7.77 5.32
N ILE A 106 20.93 7.53 6.26
CA ILE A 106 20.89 8.17 7.58
C ILE A 106 20.97 9.70 7.44
N ASP A 107 21.89 10.21 6.62
CA ASP A 107 22.00 11.65 6.35
C ASP A 107 20.72 12.22 5.74
N LEU A 108 20.09 11.48 4.82
CA LEU A 108 18.80 11.86 4.23
C LEU A 108 17.68 11.94 5.29
N LEU A 109 17.56 10.95 6.16
CA LEU A 109 16.58 10.90 7.24
C LEU A 109 16.76 12.06 8.23
N VAL A 110 18.00 12.38 8.58
CA VAL A 110 18.31 13.53 9.44
C VAL A 110 17.96 14.85 8.74
N ARG A 111 18.32 14.97 7.46
CA ARG A 111 18.06 16.18 6.65
C ARG A 111 16.57 16.47 6.48
N PHE A 112 15.74 15.43 6.36
CA PHE A 112 14.30 15.50 6.16
C PHE A 112 13.53 14.87 7.33
N SER A 113 13.98 15.12 8.55
CA SER A 113 13.37 14.52 9.74
C SER A 113 11.88 14.87 9.90
N GLY A 114 11.47 16.07 9.49
CA GLY A 114 10.06 16.46 9.46
C GLY A 114 9.23 15.65 8.44
N TYR A 115 9.82 15.18 7.33
CA TYR A 115 9.14 14.24 6.43
C TYR A 115 8.97 12.86 7.09
N CYS A 116 9.94 12.41 7.88
CA CYS A 116 9.78 11.16 8.66
C CYS A 116 8.63 11.30 9.68
N ASP A 117 8.53 12.45 10.35
CA ASP A 117 7.41 12.74 11.25
C ASP A 117 6.08 12.84 10.50
N PHE A 118 6.08 13.34 9.26
CA PHE A 118 4.88 13.33 8.43
C PHE A 118 4.39 11.91 8.10
N LEU A 119 5.29 10.97 7.82
CA LEU A 119 4.93 9.56 7.62
C LEU A 119 4.40 8.92 8.91
N ARG A 120 5.00 9.25 10.08
CA ARG A 120 4.50 8.80 11.38
C ARG A 120 3.11 9.37 11.66
N PHE A 121 2.91 10.65 11.42
CA PHE A 121 1.59 11.31 11.54
C PHE A 121 0.54 10.59 10.69
N LYS A 122 0.83 10.29 9.42
CA LYS A 122 -0.10 9.52 8.58
C LYS A 122 -0.45 8.16 9.20
N SER A 123 0.53 7.47 9.77
CA SER A 123 0.31 6.19 10.45
C SER A 123 -0.54 6.35 11.71
N ASP A 124 -0.33 7.42 12.49
CA ASP A 124 -1.15 7.73 13.67
C ASP A 124 -2.61 8.00 13.29
N VAL A 125 -2.83 8.77 12.22
CA VAL A 125 -4.18 9.09 11.72
C VAL A 125 -4.92 7.84 11.26
N VAL A 126 -4.27 6.99 10.47
CA VAL A 126 -4.88 5.76 9.95
C VAL A 126 -5.14 4.77 11.08
N HIS A 127 -4.16 4.52 11.95
CA HIS A 127 -4.33 3.65 13.11
C HIS A 127 -5.43 4.16 14.05
N GLY A 128 -5.47 5.48 14.31
CA GLY A 128 -6.54 6.10 15.11
C GLY A 128 -7.92 5.88 14.52
N LEU A 129 -8.08 5.95 13.19
CA LEU A 129 -9.36 5.68 12.53
C LEU A 129 -9.78 4.20 12.70
N TYR A 130 -8.87 3.25 12.52
CA TYR A 130 -9.15 1.82 12.78
C TYR A 130 -9.57 1.59 14.24
N HIS A 131 -8.87 2.24 15.18
CA HIS A 131 -9.18 2.13 16.60
C HIS A 131 -10.58 2.70 16.93
N GLU A 132 -10.96 3.84 16.36
CA GLU A 132 -12.28 4.44 16.55
C GLU A 132 -13.38 3.56 15.96
N ILE A 133 -13.18 2.99 14.76
CA ILE A 133 -14.12 2.04 14.14
C ILE A 133 -14.28 0.81 15.04
N ARG A 134 -13.17 0.18 15.49
CA ARG A 134 -13.23 -0.98 16.39
C ARG A 134 -14.00 -0.67 17.67
N LYS A 135 -13.67 0.45 18.30
CA LYS A 135 -14.36 0.91 19.51
C LYS A 135 -15.88 1.11 19.28
N ALA A 136 -16.26 1.70 18.15
CA ALA A 136 -17.67 1.91 17.80
C ALA A 136 -18.39 0.57 17.56
N MET A 137 -17.74 -0.39 16.90
CA MET A 137 -18.25 -1.75 16.71
C MET A 137 -18.50 -2.43 18.08
N ASP A 138 -17.52 -2.39 18.98
CA ASP A 138 -17.62 -2.99 20.32
C ASP A 138 -18.77 -2.38 21.13
N GLN A 139 -18.89 -1.05 21.12
CA GLN A 139 -19.96 -0.32 21.80
C GLN A 139 -21.35 -0.57 21.21
N SER A 140 -21.42 -0.97 19.94
CA SER A 140 -22.68 -1.29 19.25
C SER A 140 -23.05 -2.78 19.34
N GLY A 141 -22.31 -3.59 20.11
CA GLY A 141 -22.58 -5.01 20.30
C GLY A 141 -21.98 -5.92 19.22
N TYR A 142 -21.03 -5.41 18.43
CA TYR A 142 -20.36 -6.14 17.34
C TYR A 142 -18.91 -6.53 17.68
N ALA A 143 -18.63 -6.84 18.95
CA ALA A 143 -17.30 -7.20 19.42
C ALA A 143 -16.77 -8.50 18.77
N ASP A 144 -17.68 -9.41 18.43
CA ASP A 144 -17.34 -10.71 17.80
C ASP A 144 -17.12 -10.61 16.28
N ILE A 145 -17.42 -9.44 15.66
CA ILE A 145 -17.19 -9.24 14.22
C ILE A 145 -15.76 -8.80 14.00
N GLU A 146 -15.03 -9.52 13.15
CA GLU A 146 -13.64 -9.21 12.82
C GLU A 146 -13.51 -7.89 12.05
N LEU A 147 -12.45 -7.14 12.32
CA LEU A 147 -12.04 -5.97 11.57
C LEU A 147 -10.75 -6.30 10.81
N VAL A 148 -10.74 -6.13 9.49
CA VAL A 148 -9.62 -6.49 8.62
C VAL A 148 -9.04 -5.24 7.96
N ALA A 149 -7.72 -5.09 8.02
CA ALA A 149 -7.01 -3.99 7.39
C ALA A 149 -6.52 -4.38 5.99
N ASN A 150 -7.10 -3.79 4.95
CA ASN A 150 -6.70 -3.98 3.57
C ASN A 150 -6.07 -2.69 3.02
N GLY A 151 -4.80 -2.74 2.62
CA GLY A 151 -4.10 -1.53 2.21
C GLY A 151 -2.86 -1.79 1.35
N TRP A 152 -2.12 -0.75 1.06
CA TRP A 152 -0.94 -0.82 0.21
C TRP A 152 0.15 -1.73 0.77
N ALA A 153 0.74 -2.54 -0.11
CA ALA A 153 1.94 -3.32 0.23
C ALA A 153 3.20 -2.42 0.31
N PRO A 154 4.26 -2.87 1.02
CA PRO A 154 5.56 -2.20 0.95
C PRO A 154 6.03 -1.98 -0.51
N PRO A 155 6.71 -0.85 -0.80
CA PRO A 155 7.10 0.23 0.11
C PRO A 155 6.03 1.32 0.27
N PHE A 156 4.87 1.19 -0.37
CA PHE A 156 3.83 2.23 -0.41
C PHE A 156 3.01 2.33 0.88
N ASN A 157 2.99 1.26 1.68
CA ASN A 157 2.24 1.20 2.93
C ASN A 157 2.60 2.34 3.90
N ARG A 158 3.88 2.67 4.05
CA ARG A 158 4.32 3.75 4.97
C ARG A 158 3.85 5.12 4.51
N SER A 159 3.89 5.40 3.22
CA SER A 159 3.43 6.69 2.67
C SER A 159 1.90 6.81 2.64
N SER A 160 1.18 5.69 2.65
CA SER A 160 -0.28 5.67 2.82
C SER A 160 -0.74 5.70 4.28
N GLY A 161 0.17 5.56 5.24
CA GLY A 161 -0.16 5.47 6.66
C GLY A 161 -0.48 4.06 7.15
N MET A 162 -0.36 3.03 6.31
CA MET A 162 -0.58 1.62 6.67
C MET A 162 0.64 1.06 7.39
N ASP A 163 0.71 1.27 8.69
CA ASP A 163 1.68 0.61 9.57
C ASP A 163 1.10 -0.72 10.06
N TYR A 164 1.36 -1.80 9.33
CA TYR A 164 0.80 -3.12 9.63
C TYR A 164 1.18 -3.62 11.02
N GLY A 165 2.38 -3.26 11.50
CA GLY A 165 2.80 -3.60 12.85
C GLY A 165 1.92 -2.99 13.93
N ARG A 166 1.49 -1.75 13.78
CA ARG A 166 0.55 -1.08 14.70
C ARG A 166 -0.89 -1.49 14.47
N LEU A 167 -1.31 -1.63 13.22
CA LEU A 167 -2.68 -2.06 12.89
C LEU A 167 -3.00 -3.43 13.49
N ALA A 168 -2.02 -4.34 13.57
CA ALA A 168 -2.16 -5.64 14.21
C ALA A 168 -2.52 -5.59 15.71
N GLU A 169 -2.46 -4.41 16.35
CA GLU A 169 -2.94 -4.21 17.73
C GLU A 169 -4.46 -4.00 17.81
N THR A 170 -5.10 -3.71 16.67
CA THR A 170 -6.52 -3.30 16.61
C THR A 170 -7.36 -4.23 15.73
N VAL A 171 -6.76 -4.82 14.67
CA VAL A 171 -7.46 -5.64 13.70
C VAL A 171 -7.20 -7.13 13.93
N GLN A 172 -8.04 -8.00 13.36
CA GLN A 172 -7.92 -9.46 13.48
C GLN A 172 -7.20 -10.08 12.28
N CYS A 173 -6.97 -9.31 11.19
CA CYS A 173 -6.21 -9.76 10.02
C CYS A 173 -5.67 -8.55 9.26
N VAL A 174 -4.51 -8.69 8.64
CA VAL A 174 -3.98 -7.69 7.70
C VAL A 174 -3.84 -8.27 6.30
N ARG A 175 -4.14 -7.44 5.31
CA ARG A 175 -4.29 -7.85 3.92
C ARG A 175 -3.57 -6.88 2.98
N PRO A 176 -2.25 -7.03 2.76
CA PRO A 176 -1.52 -6.19 1.82
C PRO A 176 -1.95 -6.45 0.38
N LYS A 177 -2.26 -5.38 -0.37
CA LYS A 177 -2.65 -5.42 -1.79
C LYS A 177 -1.44 -5.66 -2.67
N LEU A 178 -1.30 -6.84 -3.20
CA LEU A 178 -0.20 -7.23 -4.09
C LEU A 178 -0.64 -7.27 -5.56
N TYR A 179 -0.97 -6.11 -6.11
CA TYR A 179 -1.39 -6.00 -7.50
C TYR A 179 -0.18 -6.03 -8.44
N THR A 180 -0.07 -7.09 -9.23
CA THR A 180 1.04 -7.28 -10.18
C THR A 180 1.10 -6.19 -11.25
N PHE A 181 -0.03 -5.57 -11.63
CA PHE A 181 -0.04 -4.45 -12.56
C PHE A 181 0.59 -3.16 -12.00
N HIS A 182 0.81 -3.07 -10.68
CA HIS A 182 1.53 -1.93 -10.09
C HIS A 182 3.00 -1.89 -10.53
N TRP A 183 3.61 -3.02 -10.90
CA TRP A 183 4.98 -3.04 -11.47
C TRP A 183 5.08 -2.29 -12.79
N SER A 184 3.98 -2.15 -13.52
CA SER A 184 3.91 -1.35 -14.74
C SER A 184 3.36 0.06 -14.48
N SER A 185 2.23 0.15 -13.79
CA SER A 185 1.52 1.42 -13.64
C SER A 185 2.26 2.44 -12.75
N MET A 186 2.88 2.00 -11.65
CA MET A 186 3.54 2.92 -10.72
C MET A 186 4.77 3.60 -11.33
N PRO A 187 5.72 2.89 -12.01
CA PRO A 187 6.81 3.57 -12.71
C PRO A 187 6.33 4.60 -13.72
N ARG A 188 5.27 4.29 -14.48
CA ARG A 188 4.70 5.22 -15.45
C ARG A 188 4.10 6.44 -14.80
N TRP A 189 3.20 6.26 -13.83
CA TRP A 189 2.49 7.36 -13.21
C TRP A 189 3.44 8.31 -12.46
N TYR A 190 4.33 7.75 -11.66
CA TYR A 190 5.34 8.55 -10.93
C TYR A 190 6.33 9.19 -11.87
N GLY A 191 6.78 8.44 -12.88
CA GLY A 191 7.71 8.95 -13.87
C GLY A 191 7.12 10.10 -14.70
N GLN A 192 5.86 10.01 -15.10
CA GLN A 192 5.17 11.07 -15.83
C GLN A 192 5.03 12.34 -14.97
N VAL A 193 4.72 12.21 -13.69
CA VAL A 193 4.69 13.34 -12.76
C VAL A 193 6.09 13.95 -12.63
N LEU A 194 7.12 13.14 -12.38
CA LEU A 194 8.49 13.62 -12.23
C LEU A 194 9.02 14.29 -13.51
N LYS A 195 8.65 13.76 -14.69
CA LYS A 195 8.96 14.36 -15.99
C LYS A 195 8.27 15.70 -16.18
N SER A 196 7.02 15.86 -15.72
CA SER A 196 6.31 17.14 -15.80
C SER A 196 6.94 18.22 -14.93
N TRP A 197 7.58 17.84 -13.83
CA TRP A 197 8.32 18.73 -12.95
C TRP A 197 9.71 19.06 -13.49
N ASN A 198 10.33 18.14 -14.23
CA ASN A 198 11.71 18.24 -14.72
C ASN A 198 11.76 17.87 -16.22
N PRO A 199 11.29 18.77 -17.10
CA PRO A 199 11.11 18.46 -18.53
C PRO A 199 12.41 18.14 -19.29
N ASP A 200 13.56 18.56 -18.77
CA ASP A 200 14.86 18.33 -19.40
C ASP A 200 15.45 16.94 -19.11
N LEU A 201 14.92 16.21 -18.11
CA LEU A 201 15.38 14.86 -17.79
C LEU A 201 14.89 13.82 -18.81
N GLY A 202 15.73 12.89 -19.18
CA GLY A 202 15.38 11.76 -20.05
C GLY A 202 14.41 10.79 -19.38
N GLU A 203 13.47 10.20 -20.14
CA GLU A 203 12.51 9.23 -19.62
C GLU A 203 13.20 8.02 -18.96
N SER A 204 14.24 7.49 -19.62
CA SER A 204 14.98 6.35 -19.09
C SER A 204 15.60 6.64 -17.71
N ALA A 205 16.24 7.80 -17.56
CA ALA A 205 16.85 8.18 -16.29
C ALA A 205 15.81 8.32 -15.16
N ILE A 206 14.66 8.93 -15.47
CA ILE A 206 13.53 9.07 -14.55
C ILE A 206 13.00 7.70 -14.13
N LEU A 207 12.73 6.81 -15.09
CA LEU A 207 12.18 5.49 -14.82
C LEU A 207 13.14 4.61 -14.00
N GLU A 208 14.46 4.67 -14.31
CA GLU A 208 15.48 4.00 -13.50
C GLU A 208 15.52 4.52 -12.05
N ALA A 209 15.36 5.83 -11.86
CA ALA A 209 15.30 6.40 -10.52
C ALA A 209 14.04 5.95 -9.77
N ILE A 210 12.86 6.00 -10.36
CA ILE A 210 11.60 5.54 -9.75
C ILE A 210 11.69 4.06 -9.39
N LYS A 211 12.19 3.21 -10.30
CA LYS A 211 12.37 1.77 -10.02
C LYS A 211 13.31 1.54 -8.82
N THR A 212 14.37 2.32 -8.74
CA THR A 212 15.34 2.23 -7.63
C THR A 212 14.71 2.70 -6.31
N TRP A 213 14.03 3.85 -6.30
CA TRP A 213 13.44 4.42 -5.07
C TRP A 213 12.33 3.55 -4.47
N PHE A 214 11.53 2.90 -5.32
CA PHE A 214 10.36 2.12 -4.90
C PHE A 214 10.58 0.60 -5.00
N ASN A 215 11.83 0.17 -5.22
CA ASN A 215 12.18 -1.25 -5.37
C ASN A 215 11.21 -1.98 -6.32
N LEU A 216 11.20 -1.53 -7.58
CA LEU A 216 10.39 -2.08 -8.67
C LEU A 216 11.30 -2.62 -9.78
N PRO A 217 12.14 -3.63 -9.51
CA PRO A 217 13.08 -4.14 -10.50
C PRO A 217 12.35 -4.78 -11.68
N ASP A 218 12.93 -4.63 -12.86
CA ASP A 218 12.55 -5.32 -14.09
C ASP A 218 13.78 -5.52 -15.00
N ASN A 219 13.60 -6.17 -16.14
CA ASN A 219 14.66 -6.45 -17.09
C ASN A 219 14.68 -5.50 -18.31
N ILE A 220 13.89 -4.40 -18.27
CA ILE A 220 13.79 -3.47 -19.40
C ILE A 220 15.01 -2.55 -19.39
N LYS A 221 15.81 -2.65 -20.48
CA LYS A 221 16.96 -1.76 -20.69
C LYS A 221 16.52 -0.47 -21.38
N SER A 222 17.07 0.66 -20.95
CA SER A 222 16.76 1.99 -21.49
C SER A 222 15.23 2.24 -21.59
N PRO A 223 14.49 2.13 -20.47
CA PRO A 223 13.05 2.15 -20.49
C PRO A 223 12.47 3.49 -20.94
N THR A 224 11.30 3.44 -21.58
CA THR A 224 10.47 4.60 -21.91
C THR A 224 9.09 4.43 -21.29
N PHE A 225 8.29 5.51 -21.20
CA PHE A 225 6.92 5.40 -20.66
C PHE A 225 6.03 4.45 -21.47
N ALA A 226 6.34 4.21 -22.75
CA ALA A 226 5.62 3.25 -23.59
C ALA A 226 5.77 1.79 -23.11
N ASN A 227 6.89 1.47 -22.45
CA ASN A 227 7.12 0.13 -21.90
C ASN A 227 6.26 -0.18 -20.67
N TYR A 228 5.69 0.84 -20.03
CA TYR A 228 4.93 0.74 -18.79
C TYR A 228 3.45 1.07 -18.98
N HIS A 229 2.83 0.53 -20.03
CA HIS A 229 1.37 0.60 -20.17
C HIS A 229 0.69 -0.25 -19.10
N ILE A 230 -0.56 0.05 -18.76
CA ILE A 230 -1.36 -0.81 -17.89
C ILE A 230 -1.67 -2.09 -18.66
N PRO A 231 -1.16 -3.26 -18.22
CA PRO A 231 -1.34 -4.51 -18.97
C PRO A 231 -2.81 -4.93 -18.96
N ARG A 232 -3.23 -5.66 -19.98
CA ARG A 232 -4.55 -6.29 -20.04
C ARG A 232 -4.55 -7.60 -19.23
N ALA A 233 -5.73 -8.12 -18.92
CA ALA A 233 -5.87 -9.40 -18.22
C ALA A 233 -5.27 -10.60 -18.98
N THR A 234 -5.04 -10.45 -20.29
CA THR A 234 -4.44 -11.45 -21.18
C THR A 234 -2.95 -11.25 -21.42
N GLU A 235 -2.36 -10.20 -20.87
CA GLU A 235 -0.94 -9.87 -21.01
C GLU A 235 -0.20 -10.20 -19.70
N ASN A 236 1.05 -10.64 -19.82
CA ASN A 236 1.91 -10.81 -18.65
C ASN A 236 2.27 -9.44 -18.04
N HIS A 237 2.15 -9.35 -16.74
CA HIS A 237 2.59 -8.18 -16.00
C HIS A 237 4.10 -8.27 -15.70
N PRO A 238 4.86 -7.18 -15.75
CA PRO A 238 6.32 -7.20 -15.56
C PRO A 238 6.70 -7.33 -14.09
N VAL A 239 6.08 -8.25 -13.36
CA VAL A 239 6.32 -8.46 -11.93
C VAL A 239 7.64 -9.19 -11.70
N HIS A 240 8.41 -8.74 -10.71
CA HIS A 240 9.58 -9.43 -10.21
C HIS A 240 9.17 -10.26 -8.98
N PHE A 241 9.03 -11.56 -9.15
CA PHE A 241 8.42 -12.44 -8.15
C PHE A 241 9.22 -12.58 -6.85
N GLU A 242 10.54 -12.47 -6.89
CA GLU A 242 11.37 -12.44 -5.68
C GLU A 242 11.08 -11.19 -4.84
N THR A 243 11.00 -10.01 -5.48
CA THR A 243 10.62 -8.78 -4.79
C THR A 243 9.16 -8.83 -4.29
N PHE A 244 8.28 -9.48 -5.05
CA PHE A 244 6.90 -9.71 -4.65
C PHE A 244 6.83 -10.55 -3.37
N ALA A 245 7.52 -11.69 -3.30
CA ALA A 245 7.62 -12.52 -2.11
C ALA A 245 8.21 -11.74 -0.92
N HIS A 246 9.31 -11.02 -1.15
CA HIS A 246 9.95 -10.20 -0.11
C HIS A 246 9.01 -9.17 0.53
N ARG A 247 8.09 -8.57 -0.26
CA ARG A 247 7.08 -7.64 0.27
C ARG A 247 6.06 -8.32 1.18
N VAL A 248 5.69 -9.56 0.89
CA VAL A 248 4.86 -10.36 1.80
C VAL A 248 5.59 -10.62 3.11
N ASP A 249 6.81 -11.15 3.03
CA ASP A 249 7.63 -11.46 4.21
C ASP A 249 7.94 -10.20 5.04
N GLU A 250 8.05 -9.03 4.40
CA GLU A 250 8.20 -7.76 5.12
C GLU A 250 6.97 -7.44 5.96
N VAL A 251 5.75 -7.64 5.44
CA VAL A 251 4.52 -7.45 6.21
C VAL A 251 4.43 -8.48 7.34
N VAL A 252 4.72 -9.75 7.07
CA VAL A 252 4.75 -10.79 8.10
C VAL A 252 5.71 -10.42 9.24
N ARG A 253 6.91 -9.94 8.93
CA ARG A 253 7.86 -9.45 9.95
C ARG A 253 7.34 -8.24 10.73
N GLN A 254 6.64 -7.30 10.07
CA GLN A 254 6.05 -6.13 10.75
C GLN A 254 4.94 -6.53 11.72
N VAL A 255 4.12 -7.50 11.34
CA VAL A 255 2.99 -8.01 12.13
C VAL A 255 3.46 -8.95 13.25
N GLY A 256 4.46 -9.79 12.98
CA GLY A 256 4.85 -10.89 13.88
C GLY A 256 3.73 -11.92 13.97
N GLU A 257 3.58 -12.52 15.15
CA GLU A 257 2.56 -13.56 15.42
C GLU A 257 1.22 -13.00 15.93
N ARG A 258 1.00 -11.69 15.84
CA ARG A 258 -0.17 -11.04 16.46
C ARG A 258 -1.48 -11.33 15.77
N VAL A 259 -1.49 -11.29 14.44
CA VAL A 259 -2.67 -11.55 13.60
C VAL A 259 -2.25 -12.18 12.27
N PRO A 260 -3.14 -12.93 11.60
CA PRO A 260 -2.87 -13.48 10.29
C PRO A 260 -2.55 -12.42 9.23
N VAL A 261 -1.64 -12.76 8.32
CA VAL A 261 -1.32 -12.00 7.12
C VAL A 261 -1.83 -12.75 5.89
N THR A 262 -2.83 -12.20 5.21
CA THR A 262 -3.44 -12.80 4.02
C THR A 262 -3.31 -11.88 2.81
N PRO A 263 -2.18 -11.91 2.06
CA PRO A 263 -1.96 -11.03 0.92
C PRO A 263 -3.08 -11.12 -0.10
N LEU A 264 -3.46 -9.98 -0.68
CA LEU A 264 -4.49 -9.91 -1.69
C LEU A 264 -3.88 -10.09 -3.08
N ALA A 265 -4.15 -11.23 -3.73
CA ALA A 265 -3.80 -11.53 -5.11
C ALA A 265 -4.94 -11.18 -6.07
N HIS A 266 -4.62 -10.52 -7.20
CA HIS A 266 -5.62 -10.10 -8.16
C HIS A 266 -5.65 -11.04 -9.36
N GLY A 267 -6.83 -11.58 -9.71
CA GLY A 267 -7.04 -12.50 -10.84
C GLY A 267 -6.87 -11.88 -12.24
N TYR A 268 -6.55 -10.58 -12.33
CA TYR A 268 -6.38 -9.83 -13.59
C TYR A 268 -5.01 -10.10 -14.23
N VAL A 269 -4.73 -11.37 -14.53
CA VAL A 269 -3.47 -11.85 -15.17
C VAL A 269 -3.77 -13.10 -16.00
N PRO A 270 -2.91 -13.51 -16.97
CA PRO A 270 -3.01 -14.81 -17.63
C PRO A 270 -2.90 -15.98 -16.65
N LEU A 271 -3.41 -17.16 -17.05
CA LEU A 271 -3.43 -18.37 -16.20
C LEU A 271 -2.04 -18.75 -15.65
N GLU A 272 -1.01 -18.74 -16.50
CA GLU A 272 0.33 -19.15 -16.06
C GLU A 272 0.93 -18.16 -15.06
N GLN A 273 0.71 -16.87 -15.24
CA GLN A 273 1.14 -15.87 -14.26
C GLN A 273 0.30 -15.94 -12.99
N TRP A 274 -0.98 -16.30 -13.08
CA TRP A 274 -1.82 -16.59 -11.93
C TRP A 274 -1.25 -17.73 -11.09
N LYS A 275 -0.90 -18.86 -11.73
CA LYS A 275 -0.26 -19.99 -11.04
C LYS A 275 1.03 -19.58 -10.35
N GLN A 276 1.89 -18.79 -11.02
CA GLN A 276 3.12 -18.27 -10.43
C GLN A 276 2.83 -17.38 -9.21
N THR A 277 1.84 -16.46 -9.31
CA THR A 277 1.46 -15.58 -8.20
C THR A 277 0.99 -16.37 -6.99
N VAL A 278 0.11 -17.36 -7.19
CA VAL A 278 -0.41 -18.22 -6.13
C VAL A 278 0.71 -19.04 -5.48
N THR A 279 1.58 -19.64 -6.29
CA THR A 279 2.72 -20.42 -5.80
C THR A 279 3.66 -19.57 -4.96
N VAL A 280 3.99 -18.37 -5.43
CA VAL A 280 4.90 -17.48 -4.70
C VAL A 280 4.30 -17.07 -3.36
N ILE A 281 3.01 -16.74 -3.28
CA ILE A 281 2.37 -16.40 -2.01
C ILE A 281 2.37 -17.61 -1.06
N ARG A 282 2.03 -18.80 -1.54
CA ARG A 282 2.06 -20.04 -0.76
C ARG A 282 3.45 -20.29 -0.15
N ASP A 283 4.50 -20.02 -0.90
CA ASP A 283 5.89 -20.27 -0.50
C ASP A 283 6.46 -19.20 0.45
N THR A 284 5.70 -18.12 0.74
CA THR A 284 6.05 -17.12 1.76
C THR A 284 5.60 -17.56 3.16
N ALA A 285 5.94 -16.74 4.17
CA ALA A 285 5.47 -16.93 5.53
C ALA A 285 4.04 -16.40 5.78
N ALA A 286 3.25 -16.12 4.76
CA ALA A 286 1.86 -15.68 4.90
C ALA A 286 0.96 -16.81 5.41
N ASP A 287 -0.05 -16.46 6.21
CA ASP A 287 -0.98 -17.42 6.80
C ASP A 287 -2.05 -17.91 5.81
N GLY A 288 -2.23 -17.21 4.71
CA GLY A 288 -3.21 -17.52 3.69
C GLY A 288 -3.16 -16.53 2.53
N MET A 289 -4.20 -16.52 1.70
CA MET A 289 -4.30 -15.61 0.57
C MET A 289 -5.76 -15.17 0.37
N TRP A 290 -5.94 -13.91 0.05
CA TRP A 290 -7.22 -13.41 -0.44
C TRP A 290 -7.17 -13.24 -1.95
N VAL A 291 -8.24 -13.64 -2.64
CA VAL A 291 -8.34 -13.56 -4.11
C VAL A 291 -9.33 -12.48 -4.53
N GLN A 292 -8.92 -11.60 -5.40
CA GLN A 292 -9.73 -10.53 -6.01
C GLN A 292 -9.50 -10.54 -7.52
N ARG A 293 -10.41 -10.31 -8.33
CA ARG A 293 -11.87 -10.19 -8.37
C ARG A 293 -12.42 -11.44 -9.05
N TYR A 294 -13.55 -11.93 -8.61
CA TYR A 294 -14.18 -13.13 -9.17
C TYR A 294 -14.40 -13.07 -10.69
N CYS A 295 -14.78 -11.92 -11.25
CA CYS A 295 -14.98 -11.76 -12.70
C CYS A 295 -13.74 -12.00 -13.58
N TYR A 296 -12.55 -12.13 -13.00
CA TYR A 296 -11.29 -12.48 -13.69
C TYR A 296 -10.80 -13.89 -13.36
N LEU A 297 -11.57 -14.65 -12.60
CA LEU A 297 -11.25 -16.03 -12.23
C LEU A 297 -12.03 -16.96 -13.17
N SER A 298 -11.32 -17.55 -14.14
CA SER A 298 -11.87 -18.67 -14.90
C SER A 298 -11.86 -19.95 -14.06
N ASP A 299 -12.61 -20.97 -14.50
CA ASP A 299 -12.62 -22.29 -13.84
C ASP A 299 -11.21 -22.89 -13.76
N GLU A 300 -10.36 -22.67 -14.78
CA GLU A 300 -8.96 -23.13 -14.78
C GLU A 300 -8.13 -22.41 -13.70
N LYS A 301 -8.39 -21.12 -13.46
CA LYS A 301 -7.69 -20.38 -12.39
C LYS A 301 -8.13 -20.84 -11.00
N ILE A 302 -9.40 -21.14 -10.83
CA ILE A 302 -9.94 -21.67 -9.57
C ILE A 302 -9.38 -23.08 -9.34
N SER A 303 -9.37 -23.94 -10.37
CA SER A 303 -8.79 -25.29 -10.29
C SER A 303 -7.30 -25.25 -9.95
N ALA A 304 -6.54 -24.36 -10.63
CA ALA A 304 -5.12 -24.20 -10.35
C ALA A 304 -4.85 -23.69 -8.93
N LEU A 305 -5.70 -22.79 -8.41
CA LEU A 305 -5.62 -22.35 -7.01
C LEU A 305 -5.81 -23.53 -6.06
N ALA A 306 -6.86 -24.35 -6.29
CA ALA A 306 -7.15 -25.51 -5.45
C ALA A 306 -6.01 -26.53 -5.49
N GLU A 307 -5.46 -26.86 -6.66
CA GLU A 307 -4.32 -27.75 -6.81
C GLU A 307 -3.09 -27.26 -6.05
N ILE A 308 -2.70 -25.99 -6.28
CA ILE A 308 -1.49 -25.42 -5.66
C ILE A 308 -1.63 -25.36 -4.14
N TRP A 309 -2.80 -25.06 -3.63
CA TRP A 309 -3.03 -24.91 -2.19
C TRP A 309 -3.32 -26.22 -1.48
N ASN A 310 -3.95 -27.21 -2.13
CA ASN A 310 -4.33 -28.49 -1.53
C ASN A 310 -3.20 -29.52 -1.47
N VAL A 311 -2.24 -29.48 -2.38
CA VAL A 311 -1.18 -30.50 -2.47
C VAL A 311 -0.28 -30.58 -1.23
N GLU A 312 -0.27 -29.53 -0.38
CA GLU A 312 0.61 -29.49 0.80
C GLU A 312 -0.13 -29.30 2.13
N ASN A 313 -1.45 -29.30 2.12
CA ASN A 313 -2.27 -29.07 3.33
C ASN A 313 -2.76 -30.34 4.04
N GLU A 314 -2.09 -31.47 3.85
CA GLU A 314 -2.28 -32.59 4.78
C GLU A 314 -1.73 -32.20 6.16
N GLY A 315 -2.38 -31.25 6.84
CA GLY A 315 -2.01 -30.87 8.20
C GLY A 315 -2.25 -29.41 8.62
N ARG A 316 -2.52 -28.51 7.71
CA ARG A 316 -3.04 -27.17 8.09
C ARG A 316 -4.51 -27.11 7.71
N PRO A 317 -5.45 -26.96 8.67
CA PRO A 317 -6.82 -26.64 8.31
C PRO A 317 -6.77 -25.35 7.48
N MET A 318 -7.30 -25.40 6.25
CA MET A 318 -7.61 -24.16 5.56
C MET A 318 -8.52 -23.38 6.48
N ALA A 319 -8.05 -22.27 6.99
CA ALA A 319 -8.91 -21.21 7.43
C ALA A 319 -9.55 -20.64 6.15
N LEU A 320 -10.39 -21.42 5.50
CA LEU A 320 -11.53 -20.93 4.77
C LEU A 320 -12.38 -20.29 5.86
N GLY A 321 -11.98 -19.09 6.27
CA GLY A 321 -12.90 -18.19 6.92
C GLY A 321 -14.12 -18.23 6.05
N SER A 322 -15.23 -18.61 6.63
CA SER A 322 -16.55 -18.66 6.05
C SER A 322 -16.94 -17.26 5.54
N PHE A 323 -16.28 -16.81 4.49
CA PHE A 323 -16.60 -15.56 3.78
C PHE A 323 -17.32 -15.90 2.50
N PHE A 324 -18.57 -16.39 2.66
CA PHE A 324 -19.63 -16.32 1.69
C PHE A 324 -20.87 -15.72 2.36
#